data_8b37d1f2806a59905fe3b9f165d1f91b
#
_entry.id   8b37d1f2806a59905fe3b9f165d1f91b
#
_cell.length_a   1.000
_cell.length_b   1.000
_cell.length_c   1.000
_cell.angle_alpha   90.00
_cell.angle_beta   90.00
_cell.angle_gamma   90.00
#
_symmetry.space_group_name_H-M   'P 1'
#
loop_
_entity.id
_entity.type
_entity.pdbx_description
1 polymer ?
#
loop_
_entity_poly.entity_id
_entity_poly.type
_entity_poly.pdbx_seq_one_letter_code
_entity_poly.pdbx_strand_id
1 'polypeptide(L)'
;MAEMILTPPLRADGREPNFLQKFGHAFVHGDIFTKLSLLIWGLGYIGHGQLIKALLVTLVQGRGLYFLGASGIPALKKFSTLGTVQMEMQFNPLTLKNEVNNYDNSFAILLLSVIALVVIVTLIAAAMLVVQSNYALQAQKSAGKKPNNFRQDITMYLNEKFYVTLLTLPVLGVVVF
;
A
#
# COMPACT_ATOMS: atom_id res chain seq x y z
N MET A 1 24.22 -20.85 14.12
CA MET A 1 23.83 -19.66 14.92
C MET A 1 23.18 -18.56 14.07
N ALA A 2 23.58 -18.33 12.84
CA ALA A 2 22.95 -17.30 11.95
C ALA A 2 21.48 -17.62 11.58
N GLU A 3 21.10 -18.87 11.41
CA GLU A 3 19.74 -19.26 11.06
C GLU A 3 18.70 -18.96 12.15
N MET A 4 19.12 -19.00 13.41
CA MET A 4 18.23 -18.78 14.57
C MET A 4 17.83 -17.30 14.75
N ILE A 5 18.60 -16.36 14.18
CA ILE A 5 18.33 -14.92 14.26
C ILE A 5 17.34 -14.49 13.15
N LEU A 6 17.29 -15.23 12.04
CA LEU A 6 16.52 -14.89 10.86
C LEU A 6 15.05 -15.33 10.90
N THR A 7 14.71 -16.26 11.76
CA THR A 7 13.32 -16.69 11.99
C THR A 7 12.78 -16.07 13.28
N PRO A 8 11.63 -15.40 13.25
CA PRO A 8 11.02 -14.91 14.48
C PRO A 8 10.71 -16.08 15.42
N PRO A 9 10.98 -15.95 16.72
CA PRO A 9 10.69 -17.02 17.68
C PRO A 9 9.21 -17.35 17.70
N LEU A 10 8.89 -18.63 17.93
CA LEU A 10 7.52 -19.04 18.19
C LEU A 10 6.99 -18.31 19.44
N ARG A 11 5.70 -18.09 19.50
CA ARG A 11 5.04 -17.53 20.67
C ARG A 11 5.18 -18.48 21.87
N ALA A 12 4.96 -17.95 23.07
CA ALA A 12 4.94 -18.74 24.30
C ALA A 12 3.91 -19.88 24.27
N ASP A 13 2.85 -19.74 23.45
CA ASP A 13 1.81 -20.74 23.20
C ASP A 13 2.17 -21.74 22.07
N GLY A 14 3.39 -21.70 21.55
CA GLY A 14 3.86 -22.56 20.44
C GLY A 14 3.30 -22.19 19.05
N ARG A 15 2.50 -21.13 18.95
CA ARG A 15 1.93 -20.66 17.67
C ARG A 15 2.91 -19.81 16.89
N GLU A 16 2.69 -19.73 15.59
CA GLU A 16 3.44 -18.80 14.73
C GLU A 16 3.25 -17.34 15.18
N PRO A 17 4.30 -16.50 15.05
CA PRO A 17 4.21 -15.08 15.34
C PRO A 17 3.20 -14.39 14.42
N ASN A 18 2.46 -13.43 14.98
CA ASN A 18 1.51 -12.60 14.23
C ASN A 18 2.22 -11.72 13.21
N PHE A 19 1.44 -11.17 12.27
CA PHE A 19 1.92 -10.24 11.24
C PHE A 19 2.77 -9.09 11.81
N LEU A 20 2.30 -8.42 12.86
CA LEU A 20 3.02 -7.32 13.50
C LEU A 20 4.31 -7.77 14.20
N GLN A 21 4.33 -8.96 14.79
CA GLN A 21 5.53 -9.53 15.38
C GLN A 21 6.56 -9.91 14.33
N LYS A 22 6.11 -10.50 13.20
CA LYS A 22 6.98 -10.78 12.04
C LYS A 22 7.57 -9.48 11.48
N PHE A 23 6.76 -8.42 11.36
CA PHE A 23 7.24 -7.10 10.93
C PHE A 23 8.24 -6.51 11.93
N GLY A 24 7.92 -6.46 13.22
CA GLY A 24 8.81 -5.93 14.24
C GLY A 24 10.16 -6.65 14.26
N HIS A 25 10.15 -7.98 14.21
CA HIS A 25 11.36 -8.79 14.12
C HIS A 25 12.19 -8.47 12.85
N ALA A 26 11.54 -8.41 11.69
CA ALA A 26 12.18 -8.07 10.42
C ALA A 26 12.78 -6.65 10.44
N PHE A 27 12.10 -5.69 11.06
CA PHE A 27 12.59 -4.31 11.17
C PHE A 27 13.79 -4.19 12.12
N VAL A 28 13.78 -4.88 13.26
CA VAL A 28 14.88 -4.83 14.24
C VAL A 28 16.14 -5.54 13.71
N HIS A 29 15.99 -6.75 13.16
CA HIS A 29 17.12 -7.60 12.76
C HIS A 29 17.47 -7.50 11.27
N GLY A 30 16.66 -6.76 10.49
CA GLY A 30 16.95 -6.49 9.08
C GLY A 30 18.16 -5.60 8.88
N ASP A 31 18.80 -5.74 7.72
CA ASP A 31 19.87 -4.85 7.28
C ASP A 31 19.36 -3.43 6.97
N ILE A 32 20.27 -2.53 6.64
CA ILE A 32 19.93 -1.14 6.36
C ILE A 32 18.97 -1.02 5.16
N PHE A 33 19.12 -1.86 4.14
CA PHE A 33 18.25 -1.86 2.96
C PHE A 33 16.84 -2.34 3.31
N THR A 34 16.73 -3.35 4.15
CA THR A 34 15.44 -3.82 4.69
C THR A 34 14.74 -2.73 5.50
N LYS A 35 15.46 -1.98 6.33
CA LYS A 35 14.90 -0.86 7.11
C LYS A 35 14.48 0.31 6.23
N LEU A 36 15.33 0.69 5.26
CA LEU A 36 15.01 1.77 4.32
C LEU A 36 13.83 1.43 3.41
N SER A 37 13.55 0.15 3.18
CA SER A 37 12.40 -0.28 2.40
C SER A 37 11.04 0.07 3.04
N LEU A 38 11.01 0.47 4.31
CA LEU A 38 9.80 1.03 4.93
C LEU A 38 9.39 2.37 4.30
N LEU A 39 10.37 3.21 3.95
CA LEU A 39 10.13 4.54 3.36
C LEU A 39 10.03 4.47 1.83
N ILE A 40 11.03 3.83 1.21
CA ILE A 40 11.08 3.65 -0.25
C ILE A 40 11.15 2.16 -0.52
N TRP A 41 10.03 1.58 -0.94
CA TRP A 41 9.85 0.14 -1.07
C TRP A 41 10.87 -0.53 -1.98
N GLY A 42 11.28 0.16 -3.05
CA GLY A 42 12.26 -0.35 -4.00
C GLY A 42 13.66 -0.50 -3.44
N LEU A 43 14.07 0.32 -2.45
CA LEU A 43 15.46 0.31 -1.97
C LEU A 43 15.89 -1.03 -1.38
N GLY A 44 15.00 -1.70 -0.66
CA GLY A 44 15.28 -3.03 -0.13
C GLY A 44 15.58 -4.05 -1.24
N TYR A 45 14.75 -4.06 -2.28
CA TYR A 45 14.92 -4.97 -3.42
C TYR A 45 16.19 -4.65 -4.22
N ILE A 46 16.56 -3.37 -4.37
CA ILE A 46 17.82 -2.96 -5.02
C ILE A 46 19.01 -3.52 -4.22
N GLY A 47 19.02 -3.37 -2.90
CA GLY A 47 20.09 -3.88 -2.04
C GLY A 47 20.26 -5.41 -2.13
N HIS A 48 19.18 -6.11 -2.44
CA HIS A 48 19.19 -7.56 -2.63
C HIS A 48 19.34 -8.00 -4.11
N GLY A 49 19.56 -7.05 -5.05
CA GLY A 49 19.83 -7.34 -6.47
C GLY A 49 18.58 -7.65 -7.29
N GLN A 50 17.39 -7.28 -6.84
CA GLN A 50 16.11 -7.55 -7.52
C GLN A 50 15.52 -6.29 -8.17
N LEU A 51 16.18 -5.78 -9.21
CA LEU A 51 15.87 -4.51 -9.86
C LEU A 51 14.43 -4.45 -10.43
N ILE A 52 13.94 -5.53 -11.04
CA ILE A 52 12.59 -5.56 -11.63
C ILE A 52 11.52 -5.41 -10.54
N LYS A 53 11.67 -6.14 -9.42
CA LYS A 53 10.76 -5.99 -8.28
C LYS A 53 10.83 -4.60 -7.68
N ALA A 54 12.04 -4.07 -7.54
CA ALA A 54 12.26 -2.71 -7.04
C ALA A 54 11.50 -1.68 -7.87
N LEU A 55 11.62 -1.75 -9.21
CA LEU A 55 10.92 -0.84 -10.11
C LEU A 55 9.41 -0.93 -9.96
N LEU A 56 8.84 -2.14 -10.02
CA LEU A 56 7.40 -2.36 -9.94
C LEU A 56 6.82 -1.87 -8.61
N VAL A 57 7.47 -2.23 -7.50
CA VAL A 57 7.00 -1.86 -6.16
C VAL A 57 7.09 -0.35 -5.93
N THR A 58 8.16 0.30 -6.45
CA THR A 58 8.30 1.76 -6.39
C THR A 58 7.25 2.48 -7.24
N LEU A 59 6.90 1.96 -8.41
CA LEU A 59 5.83 2.52 -9.24
C LEU A 59 4.47 2.46 -8.53
N VAL A 60 4.15 1.32 -7.90
CA VAL A 60 2.91 1.17 -7.12
C VAL A 60 2.87 2.16 -5.96
N GLN A 61 3.97 2.28 -5.20
CA GLN A 61 4.09 3.25 -4.12
C GLN A 61 3.91 4.68 -4.62
N GLY A 62 4.63 5.05 -5.70
CA GLY A 62 4.58 6.39 -6.28
C GLY A 62 3.17 6.75 -6.76
N ARG A 63 2.46 5.81 -7.39
CA ARG A 63 1.09 6.03 -7.84
C ARG A 63 0.11 6.22 -6.68
N GLY A 64 0.23 5.40 -5.62
CA GLY A 64 -0.57 5.56 -4.42
C GLY A 64 -0.36 6.90 -3.71
N LEU A 65 0.90 7.32 -3.57
CA LEU A 65 1.24 8.63 -2.99
C LEU A 65 0.75 9.79 -3.85
N TYR A 66 0.86 9.68 -5.18
CA TYR A 66 0.33 10.66 -6.11
C TYR A 66 -1.19 10.82 -5.95
N PHE A 67 -1.94 9.70 -5.92
CA PHE A 67 -3.38 9.73 -5.69
C PHE A 67 -3.73 10.41 -4.36
N LEU A 68 -3.03 10.08 -3.29
CA LEU A 68 -3.26 10.72 -1.98
C LEU A 68 -2.99 12.22 -2.04
N GLY A 69 -1.91 12.66 -2.69
CA GLY A 69 -1.58 14.08 -2.81
C GLY A 69 -2.56 14.85 -3.69
N ALA A 70 -2.94 14.28 -4.84
CA ALA A 70 -3.76 14.96 -5.83
C ALA A 70 -5.26 14.98 -5.48
N SER A 71 -5.78 13.90 -4.89
CA SER A 71 -7.22 13.72 -4.67
C SER A 71 -7.58 13.34 -3.24
N GLY A 72 -6.86 12.42 -2.63
CA GLY A 72 -7.22 11.83 -1.34
C GLY A 72 -7.14 12.83 -0.18
N ILE A 73 -6.01 13.49 0.02
CA ILE A 73 -5.83 14.49 1.09
C ILE A 73 -6.74 15.72 0.89
N PRO A 74 -6.89 16.27 -0.33
CA PRO A 74 -7.87 17.31 -0.57
C PRO A 74 -9.30 16.92 -0.22
N ALA A 75 -9.73 15.69 -0.55
CA ALA A 75 -11.05 15.19 -0.20
C ALA A 75 -11.22 15.05 1.33
N LEU A 76 -10.23 14.49 2.03
CA LEU A 76 -10.24 14.37 3.48
C LEU A 76 -10.32 15.74 4.19
N LYS A 77 -9.66 16.77 3.65
CA LYS A 77 -9.75 18.14 4.19
C LYS A 77 -11.15 18.73 4.02
N LYS A 78 -11.83 18.41 2.91
CA LYS A 78 -13.19 18.86 2.64
C LYS A 78 -14.25 18.04 3.37
N PHE A 79 -13.88 16.97 4.03
CA PHE A 79 -14.81 16.10 4.75
C PHE A 79 -15.60 16.84 5.85
N SER A 80 -14.97 17.81 6.51
CA SER A 80 -15.61 18.64 7.55
C SER A 80 -16.63 19.65 7.02
N THR A 81 -16.64 19.90 5.69
CA THR A 81 -17.55 20.86 5.05
C THR A 81 -18.72 20.17 4.30
N LEU A 82 -18.87 18.85 4.46
CA LEU A 82 -19.94 18.11 3.81
C LEU A 82 -21.31 18.65 4.24
N GLY A 83 -22.18 18.86 3.25
CA GLY A 83 -23.54 19.33 3.46
C GLY A 83 -23.66 20.81 3.86
N THR A 84 -22.57 21.57 3.87
CA THR A 84 -22.62 23.01 4.23
C THR A 84 -22.93 23.91 3.03
N VAL A 85 -22.68 23.42 1.80
CA VAL A 85 -22.95 24.15 0.55
C VAL A 85 -24.25 23.68 -0.03
N GLN A 86 -25.25 24.57 -0.05
CA GLN A 86 -26.56 24.25 -0.65
C GLN A 86 -26.52 24.35 -2.16
N MET A 87 -27.36 23.56 -2.83
CA MET A 87 -27.51 23.59 -4.26
C MET A 87 -28.23 24.88 -4.66
N GLU A 88 -27.56 25.71 -5.45
CA GLU A 88 -28.13 26.90 -6.04
C GLU A 88 -28.44 26.67 -7.51
N MET A 89 -29.70 26.85 -7.90
CA MET A 89 -30.12 26.81 -9.29
C MET A 89 -30.12 28.22 -9.85
N GLN A 90 -29.38 28.45 -10.94
CA GLN A 90 -29.37 29.69 -11.66
C GLN A 90 -29.93 29.50 -13.06
N PHE A 91 -30.84 30.40 -13.46
CA PHE A 91 -31.38 30.36 -14.79
C PHE A 91 -30.31 30.79 -15.80
N ASN A 92 -29.98 29.91 -16.75
CA ASN A 92 -29.08 30.22 -17.85
C ASN A 92 -29.87 30.75 -19.05
N PRO A 93 -29.73 32.05 -19.38
CA PRO A 93 -30.51 32.65 -20.48
C PRO A 93 -30.12 32.13 -21.87
N LEU A 94 -28.94 31.50 -22.00
CA LEU A 94 -28.47 30.93 -23.28
C LEU A 94 -29.09 29.55 -23.55
N THR A 95 -29.26 28.73 -22.52
CA THR A 95 -29.84 27.39 -22.66
C THR A 95 -31.31 27.35 -22.30
N LEU A 96 -31.89 28.45 -21.77
CA LEU A 96 -33.26 28.57 -21.26
C LEU A 96 -33.61 27.51 -20.20
N LYS A 97 -32.63 27.03 -19.46
CA LYS A 97 -32.78 26.00 -18.43
C LYS A 97 -32.20 26.49 -17.10
N ASN A 98 -32.76 25.97 -16.03
CA ASN A 98 -32.14 26.10 -14.70
C ASN A 98 -30.95 25.16 -14.63
N GLU A 99 -29.76 25.73 -14.49
CA GLU A 99 -28.52 24.97 -14.30
C GLU A 99 -28.06 25.08 -12.87
N VAL A 100 -27.46 24.02 -12.37
CA VAL A 100 -26.86 24.04 -11.04
C VAL A 100 -25.56 24.81 -11.10
N ASN A 101 -25.54 25.98 -10.44
CA ASN A 101 -24.37 26.84 -10.45
C ASN A 101 -23.41 26.55 -9.29
N ASN A 102 -23.97 26.16 -8.15
CA ASN A 102 -23.19 25.82 -6.98
C ASN A 102 -23.85 24.64 -6.27
N TYR A 103 -23.09 23.58 -6.02
CA TYR A 103 -23.55 22.47 -5.23
C TYR A 103 -22.38 21.82 -4.49
N ASP A 104 -22.67 21.34 -3.31
CA ASP A 104 -21.75 20.50 -2.59
C ASP A 104 -21.74 19.10 -3.23
N ASN A 105 -20.66 18.73 -3.88
CA ASN A 105 -20.47 17.39 -4.41
C ASN A 105 -20.16 16.39 -3.26
N SER A 106 -21.03 16.37 -2.26
CA SER A 106 -20.87 15.62 -1.00
C SER A 106 -20.62 14.14 -1.25
N PHE A 107 -21.30 13.57 -2.23
CA PHE A 107 -21.12 12.16 -2.57
C PHE A 107 -19.71 11.87 -3.08
N ALA A 108 -19.19 12.70 -3.98
CA ALA A 108 -17.84 12.53 -4.52
C ALA A 108 -16.77 12.75 -3.44
N ILE A 109 -16.95 13.76 -2.58
CA ILE A 109 -16.04 14.03 -1.45
C ILE A 109 -16.06 12.86 -0.47
N LEU A 110 -17.22 12.33 -0.12
CA LEU A 110 -17.37 11.18 0.75
C LEU A 110 -16.67 9.95 0.16
N LEU A 111 -16.97 9.63 -1.10
CA LEU A 111 -16.39 8.49 -1.81
C LEU A 111 -14.86 8.58 -1.88
N LEU A 112 -14.33 9.72 -2.31
CA LEU A 112 -12.89 9.95 -2.39
C LEU A 112 -12.22 9.89 -1.02
N SER A 113 -12.89 10.36 0.04
CA SER A 113 -12.37 10.27 1.41
C SER A 113 -12.28 8.83 1.89
N VAL A 114 -13.31 8.02 1.64
CA VAL A 114 -13.29 6.58 1.98
C VAL A 114 -12.18 5.86 1.20
N ILE A 115 -12.08 6.12 -0.10
CA ILE A 115 -11.01 5.54 -0.93
C ILE A 115 -9.64 5.97 -0.40
N ALA A 116 -9.46 7.24 -0.03
CA ALA A 116 -8.20 7.74 0.51
C ALA A 116 -7.80 7.02 1.80
N LEU A 117 -8.75 6.79 2.72
CA LEU A 117 -8.49 6.02 3.94
C LEU A 117 -8.09 4.57 3.64
N VAL A 118 -8.79 3.92 2.70
CA VAL A 118 -8.43 2.55 2.27
C VAL A 118 -7.04 2.51 1.65
N VAL A 119 -6.70 3.48 0.79
CA VAL A 119 -5.36 3.59 0.19
C VAL A 119 -4.29 3.81 1.26
N ILE A 120 -4.52 4.67 2.26
CA ILE A 120 -3.57 4.88 3.37
C ILE A 120 -3.31 3.57 4.12
N VAL A 121 -4.36 2.87 4.52
CA VAL A 121 -4.23 1.58 5.24
C VAL A 121 -3.51 0.55 4.39
N THR A 122 -3.83 0.48 3.09
CA THR A 122 -3.19 -0.43 2.14
C THR A 122 -1.70 -0.12 1.96
N LEU A 123 -1.33 1.16 1.84
CA LEU A 123 0.08 1.56 1.73
C LEU A 123 0.87 1.22 3.00
N ILE A 124 0.29 1.42 4.18
CA ILE A 124 0.95 1.05 5.45
C ILE A 124 1.14 -0.47 5.53
N ALA A 125 0.10 -1.25 5.23
CA ALA A 125 0.18 -2.71 5.23
C ALA A 125 1.19 -3.23 4.20
N ALA A 126 1.20 -2.64 2.99
CA ALA A 126 2.15 -2.98 1.93
C ALA A 126 3.60 -2.64 2.33
N ALA A 127 3.85 -1.49 2.98
CA ALA A 127 5.16 -1.14 3.51
C ALA A 127 5.68 -2.19 4.50
N MET A 128 4.82 -2.65 5.42
CA MET A 128 5.16 -3.71 6.37
C MET A 128 5.46 -5.04 5.68
N LEU A 129 4.69 -5.40 4.62
CA LEU A 129 4.92 -6.60 3.82
C LEU A 129 6.24 -6.52 3.05
N VAL A 130 6.57 -5.37 2.50
CA VAL A 130 7.82 -5.13 1.78
C VAL A 130 9.02 -5.32 2.71
N VAL A 131 8.97 -4.79 3.93
CA VAL A 131 10.03 -5.02 4.95
C VAL A 131 10.19 -6.50 5.26
N GLN A 132 9.09 -7.22 5.50
CA GLN A 132 9.13 -8.67 5.76
C GLN A 132 9.69 -9.45 4.55
N SER A 133 9.30 -9.08 3.33
CA SER A 133 9.79 -9.70 2.10
C SER A 133 11.30 -9.47 1.90
N ASN A 134 11.79 -8.26 2.14
CA ASN A 134 13.21 -7.95 2.05
C ASN A 134 14.02 -8.68 3.12
N TYR A 135 13.48 -8.82 4.33
CA TYR A 135 14.10 -9.62 5.39
C TYR A 135 14.20 -11.10 5.02
N ALA A 136 13.14 -11.66 4.40
CA ALA A 136 13.16 -13.02 3.89
C ALA A 136 14.21 -13.22 2.76
N LEU A 137 14.39 -12.22 1.89
CA LEU A 137 15.45 -12.23 0.87
C LEU A 137 16.85 -12.18 1.48
N GLN A 138 17.04 -11.36 2.51
CA GLN A 138 18.29 -11.32 3.30
C GLN A 138 18.59 -12.70 3.90
N ALA A 139 17.58 -13.36 4.49
CA ALA A 139 17.71 -14.70 5.06
C ALA A 139 18.10 -15.74 3.99
N GLN A 140 17.45 -15.72 2.82
CA GLN A 140 17.79 -16.62 1.71
C GLN A 140 19.24 -16.41 1.24
N LYS A 141 19.66 -15.15 1.09
CA LYS A 141 21.03 -14.80 0.68
C LYS A 141 22.06 -15.28 1.70
N SER A 142 21.81 -15.11 2.99
CA SER A 142 22.67 -15.58 4.08
C SER A 142 22.79 -17.10 4.13
N ALA A 143 21.73 -17.81 3.74
CA ALA A 143 21.72 -19.28 3.64
C ALA A 143 22.33 -19.81 2.31
N GLY A 144 22.91 -18.93 1.47
CA GLY A 144 23.48 -19.31 0.16
C GLY A 144 22.46 -19.73 -0.89
N LYS A 145 21.15 -19.50 -0.63
CA LYS A 145 20.08 -19.85 -1.58
C LYS A 145 19.90 -18.74 -2.60
N LYS A 146 19.62 -19.11 -3.86
CA LYS A 146 19.25 -18.12 -4.86
C LYS A 146 17.89 -17.51 -4.49
N PRO A 147 17.75 -16.18 -4.50
CA PRO A 147 16.47 -15.55 -4.24
C PRO A 147 15.45 -15.93 -5.31
N ASN A 148 14.19 -16.06 -4.88
CA ASN A 148 13.09 -16.41 -5.78
C ASN A 148 12.98 -15.42 -6.95
N ASN A 149 12.72 -15.94 -8.14
CA ASN A 149 12.41 -15.12 -9.30
C ASN A 149 11.03 -14.48 -9.14
N PHE A 150 10.81 -13.35 -9.81
CA PHE A 150 9.52 -12.63 -9.82
C PHE A 150 8.31 -13.54 -10.09
N ARG A 151 8.43 -14.49 -11.06
CA ARG A 151 7.37 -15.45 -11.38
C ARG A 151 7.07 -16.38 -10.20
N GLN A 152 8.07 -16.85 -9.49
CA GLN A 152 7.91 -17.74 -8.32
C GLN A 152 7.19 -17.00 -7.18
N ASP A 153 7.53 -15.74 -6.96
CA ASP A 153 6.87 -14.93 -5.93
C ASP A 153 5.40 -14.66 -6.26
N ILE A 154 5.07 -14.34 -7.53
CA ILE A 154 3.68 -14.16 -7.95
C ILE A 154 2.88 -15.44 -7.72
N THR A 155 3.44 -16.59 -8.12
CA THR A 155 2.76 -17.88 -7.96
C THR A 155 2.52 -18.19 -6.47
N MET A 156 3.51 -17.94 -5.63
CA MET A 156 3.39 -18.11 -4.18
C MET A 156 2.35 -17.16 -3.59
N TYR A 157 2.35 -15.88 -4.00
CA TYR A 157 1.38 -14.87 -3.53
C TYR A 157 -0.05 -15.22 -3.92
N LEU A 158 -0.26 -15.67 -5.16
CA LEU A 158 -1.58 -16.07 -5.64
C LEU A 158 -2.11 -17.31 -4.91
N ASN A 159 -1.25 -18.28 -4.62
CA ASN A 159 -1.65 -19.52 -3.95
C ASN A 159 -1.89 -19.33 -2.45
N GLU A 160 -1.01 -18.59 -1.76
CA GLU A 160 -1.05 -18.48 -0.29
C GLU A 160 -1.91 -17.31 0.23
N LYS A 161 -2.08 -16.25 -0.57
CA LYS A 161 -2.73 -15.02 -0.14
C LYS A 161 -3.80 -14.53 -1.13
N PHE A 162 -4.51 -15.46 -1.73
CA PHE A 162 -5.56 -15.17 -2.72
C PHE A 162 -6.55 -14.10 -2.25
N TYR A 163 -7.00 -14.16 -0.99
CA TYR A 163 -7.95 -13.18 -0.44
C TYR A 163 -7.34 -11.78 -0.31
N VAL A 164 -6.08 -11.66 0.06
CA VAL A 164 -5.40 -10.36 0.12
C VAL A 164 -5.25 -9.78 -1.28
N THR A 165 -4.91 -10.60 -2.25
CA THR A 165 -4.81 -10.20 -3.66
C THR A 165 -6.15 -9.76 -4.22
N LEU A 166 -7.24 -10.46 -3.90
CA LEU A 166 -8.59 -10.12 -4.33
C LEU A 166 -9.06 -8.77 -3.75
N LEU A 167 -8.67 -8.44 -2.52
CA LEU A 167 -8.98 -7.15 -1.89
C LEU A 167 -8.12 -6.01 -2.42
N THR A 168 -6.87 -6.28 -2.81
CA THR A 168 -5.95 -5.24 -3.31
C THR A 168 -6.19 -4.89 -4.77
N LEU A 169 -6.72 -5.80 -5.59
CA LEU A 169 -7.01 -5.57 -7.01
C LEU A 169 -7.97 -4.38 -7.26
N PRO A 170 -9.12 -4.25 -6.57
CA PRO A 170 -10.00 -3.09 -6.73
C PRO A 170 -9.32 -1.77 -6.33
N VAL A 171 -8.54 -1.80 -5.24
CA VAL A 171 -7.80 -0.61 -4.78
C VAL A 171 -6.75 -0.18 -5.79
N LEU A 172 -6.01 -1.14 -6.37
CA LEU A 172 -5.08 -0.88 -7.46
C LEU A 172 -5.80 -0.36 -8.70
N GLY A 173 -6.98 -0.89 -9.05
CA GLY A 173 -7.80 -0.39 -10.16
C GLY A 173 -8.14 1.09 -10.00
N VAL A 174 -8.62 1.51 -8.83
CA VAL A 174 -8.96 2.92 -8.55
C VAL A 174 -7.73 3.83 -8.52
N VAL A 175 -6.57 3.31 -8.12
CA VAL A 175 -5.31 4.07 -8.06
C VAL A 175 -4.65 4.21 -9.44
N VAL A 176 -4.92 3.27 -10.35
CA VAL A 176 -4.33 3.27 -11.72
C VAL A 176 -5.17 4.03 -12.73
N PHE A 177 -6.50 4.05 -12.59
CA PHE A 177 -7.44 4.79 -13.44
C PHE A 177 -7.94 6.07 -12.75
#